data_0502b42bd813c0920bfc8a8c964b6853
#
_entry.id   0502b42bd813c0920bfc8a8c964b6853
#
_cell.length_a   1.000
_cell.length_b   1.000
_cell.length_c   1.000
_cell.angle_alpha   90.00
_cell.angle_beta   90.00
_cell.angle_gamma   90.00
#
_symmetry.space_group_name_H-M   'P 1'
#
loop_
_entity.id
_entity.type
_entity.pdbx_description
1 polymer ?
#
loop_
_entity_poly.entity_id
_entity_poly.type
_entity_poly.pdbx_seq_one_letter_code
_entity_poly.pdbx_strand_id
1 'polypeptide(L)'
;LLPTIERQLAYLGRSAEEIRKLTEIALADIPDSYLDLDARYSDTATAQELNIPMLILQGERDYQVTMDDYRTWREAVGNRQGVVMKSYPSLNHLFMAGKGGSMPEEYQTPGHVAEEVMDDIANFVLSGK
;
A
#
# COMPACT_ATOMS: atom_id res chain seq x y z
N LEU A 1 6.88 9.11 -4.42
CA LEU A 1 7.87 8.77 -3.38
C LEU A 1 7.83 9.77 -2.22
N LEU A 2 8.08 11.06 -2.45
CA LEU A 2 8.18 12.07 -1.40
C LEU A 2 6.93 12.16 -0.49
N PRO A 3 5.71 12.31 -1.03
CA PRO A 3 4.49 12.37 -0.20
C PRO A 3 4.28 11.11 0.63
N THR A 4 4.72 9.96 0.15
CA THR A 4 4.60 8.68 0.84
C THR A 4 5.52 8.65 2.07
N ILE A 5 6.78 9.06 1.92
CA ILE A 5 7.75 9.12 3.03
C ILE A 5 7.25 10.09 4.12
N GLU A 6 6.82 11.28 3.73
CA GLU A 6 6.31 12.29 4.67
C GLU A 6 5.09 11.78 5.44
N ARG A 7 4.15 11.13 4.76
CA ARG A 7 2.96 10.56 5.37
C ARG A 7 3.30 9.44 6.38
N GLN A 8 4.23 8.56 6.03
CA GLN A 8 4.68 7.48 6.93
C GLN A 8 5.36 8.04 8.18
N LEU A 9 6.24 9.03 8.04
CA LEU A 9 6.90 9.68 9.17
C LEU A 9 5.92 10.43 10.07
N ALA A 10 4.92 11.10 9.49
CA ALA A 10 3.85 11.74 10.24
C ALA A 10 3.01 10.73 11.03
N TYR A 11 2.67 9.60 10.43
CA TYR A 11 1.96 8.51 11.09
C TYR A 11 2.74 7.99 12.32
N LEU A 12 4.07 7.91 12.21
CA LEU A 12 4.96 7.51 13.29
C LEU A 12 5.19 8.61 14.35
N GLY A 13 4.42 9.70 14.30
CA GLY A 13 4.44 10.77 15.28
C GLY A 13 5.67 11.67 15.21
N ARG A 14 6.37 11.71 14.07
CA ARG A 14 7.52 12.60 13.88
C ARG A 14 7.07 14.05 13.72
N SER A 15 7.84 14.97 14.29
CA SER A 15 7.60 16.41 14.11
C SER A 15 7.88 16.84 12.67
N ALA A 16 7.32 17.96 12.24
CA ALA A 16 7.56 18.49 10.89
C ALA A 16 9.06 18.72 10.57
N GLU A 17 9.84 19.12 11.57
CA GLU A 17 11.29 19.31 11.41
C GLU A 17 12.02 17.96 11.23
N GLU A 18 11.68 16.95 12.03
CA GLU A 18 12.22 15.60 11.86
C GLU A 18 11.84 15.00 10.51
N ILE A 19 10.57 15.16 10.09
CA ILE A 19 10.09 14.69 8.79
C ILE A 19 10.95 15.29 7.68
N ARG A 20 11.10 16.62 7.66
CA ARG A 20 11.92 17.30 6.64
C ARG A 20 13.35 16.76 6.60
N LYS A 21 14.01 16.66 7.76
CA LYS A 21 15.39 16.17 7.87
C LYS A 21 15.53 14.72 7.41
N LEU A 22 14.63 13.84 7.85
CA LEU A 22 14.68 12.42 7.48
C LEU A 22 14.37 12.22 6.01
N THR A 23 13.47 13.02 5.44
CA THR A 23 13.17 13.01 3.99
C THR A 23 14.38 13.46 3.18
N GLU A 24 15.05 14.53 3.58
CA GLU A 24 16.29 14.99 2.92
C GLU A 24 17.36 13.88 2.91
N ILE A 25 17.53 13.20 4.03
CA ILE A 25 18.49 12.08 4.14
C ILE A 25 18.05 10.92 3.23
N ALA A 26 16.79 10.53 3.27
CA ALA A 26 16.27 9.41 2.48
C ALA A 26 16.39 9.64 0.96
N LEU A 27 16.33 10.88 0.52
CA LEU A 27 16.43 11.25 -0.90
C LEU A 27 17.85 11.55 -1.37
N ALA A 28 18.81 11.71 -0.46
CA ALA A 28 20.16 12.18 -0.79
C ALA A 28 20.90 11.32 -1.82
N ASP A 29 20.66 10.01 -1.82
CA ASP A 29 21.31 9.05 -2.71
C ASP A 29 20.41 8.63 -3.90
N ILE A 30 19.21 9.23 -4.03
CA ILE A 30 18.30 8.91 -5.13
C ILE A 30 18.60 9.83 -6.33
N PRO A 31 18.92 9.26 -7.51
CA PRO A 31 19.18 10.08 -8.70
C PRO A 31 17.95 10.92 -9.11
N ASP A 32 18.18 12.16 -9.56
CA ASP A 32 17.11 13.05 -10.05
C ASP A 32 16.28 12.40 -11.17
N SER A 33 16.92 11.59 -12.04
CA SER A 33 16.23 10.87 -13.10
C SER A 33 15.20 9.86 -12.58
N TYR A 34 15.44 9.28 -11.41
CA TYR A 34 14.47 8.39 -10.75
C TYR A 34 13.30 9.19 -10.16
N LEU A 35 13.58 10.31 -9.51
CA LEU A 35 12.54 11.19 -8.96
C LEU A 35 11.64 11.76 -10.07
N ASP A 36 12.23 12.11 -11.20
CA ASP A 36 11.50 12.57 -12.39
C ASP A 36 10.61 11.47 -12.98
N LEU A 37 11.09 10.23 -13.00
CA LEU A 37 10.30 9.07 -13.46
C LEU A 37 9.14 8.78 -12.51
N ASP A 38 9.41 8.75 -11.21
CA ASP A 38 8.40 8.54 -10.17
C ASP A 38 7.30 9.61 -10.22
N ALA A 39 7.68 10.87 -10.44
CA ALA A 39 6.72 11.98 -10.54
C ALA A 39 5.81 11.89 -11.79
N ARG A 40 6.24 11.21 -12.85
CA ARG A 40 5.48 11.04 -14.10
C ARG A 40 4.71 9.73 -14.16
N TYR A 41 5.13 8.74 -13.36
CA TYR A 41 4.48 7.44 -13.34
C TYR A 41 3.22 7.47 -12.48
N SER A 42 2.14 6.90 -13.02
CA SER A 42 0.91 6.66 -12.29
C SER A 42 0.52 5.20 -12.44
N ASP A 43 0.62 4.45 -11.35
CA ASP A 43 0.23 3.05 -11.26
C ASP A 43 -1.26 2.85 -11.56
N THR A 44 -2.11 3.72 -11.04
CA THR A 44 -3.55 3.67 -11.28
C THR A 44 -3.92 4.01 -12.71
N ALA A 45 -3.25 4.97 -13.35
CA ALA A 45 -3.47 5.27 -14.78
C ALA A 45 -3.02 4.08 -15.65
N THR A 46 -1.87 3.50 -15.34
CA THR A 46 -1.41 2.27 -16.02
C THR A 46 -2.40 1.13 -15.83
N ALA A 47 -2.92 0.94 -14.61
CA ALA A 47 -3.90 -0.09 -14.33
C ALA A 47 -5.22 0.09 -15.10
N GLN A 48 -5.63 1.34 -15.35
CA GLN A 48 -6.82 1.64 -16.16
C GLN A 48 -6.69 1.18 -17.61
N GLU A 49 -5.48 1.20 -18.16
CA GLU A 49 -5.19 0.77 -19.53
C GLU A 49 -5.10 -0.76 -19.67
N LEU A 50 -4.85 -1.47 -18.57
CA LEU A 50 -4.73 -2.92 -18.59
C LEU A 50 -6.12 -3.57 -18.67
N ASN A 51 -6.29 -4.49 -19.61
CA ASN A 51 -7.54 -5.25 -19.77
C ASN A 51 -7.37 -6.70 -19.25
N ILE A 52 -6.95 -6.81 -18.00
CA ILE A 52 -6.76 -8.09 -17.30
C ILE A 52 -7.57 -8.11 -16.00
N PRO A 53 -7.98 -9.28 -15.49
CA PRO A 53 -8.52 -9.41 -14.15
C PRO A 53 -7.50 -8.94 -13.10
N MET A 54 -7.99 -8.26 -12.05
CA MET A 54 -7.15 -7.77 -10.96
C MET A 54 -7.78 -8.08 -9.61
N LEU A 55 -6.94 -8.51 -8.66
CA LEU A 55 -7.30 -8.61 -7.26
C LEU A 55 -6.46 -7.61 -6.48
N ILE A 56 -7.11 -6.65 -5.82
CA ILE A 56 -6.48 -5.60 -5.03
C ILE A 56 -6.86 -5.80 -3.58
N LEU A 57 -5.86 -6.07 -2.75
CA LEU A 57 -6.03 -6.39 -1.34
C LEU A 57 -5.33 -5.34 -0.47
N GLN A 58 -5.96 -4.98 0.67
CA GLN A 58 -5.46 -3.95 1.56
C GLN A 58 -5.65 -4.33 3.02
N GLY A 59 -4.60 -4.27 3.81
CA GLY A 59 -4.71 -4.27 5.27
C GLY A 59 -5.08 -2.88 5.78
N GLU A 60 -6.17 -2.73 6.54
CA GLU A 60 -6.61 -1.40 7.01
C GLU A 60 -5.72 -0.82 8.11
N ARG A 61 -4.88 -1.66 8.75
CA ARG A 61 -3.87 -1.25 9.72
C ARG A 61 -2.54 -0.85 9.08
N ASP A 62 -2.44 -0.97 7.76
CA ASP A 62 -1.23 -0.64 7.02
C ASP A 62 -0.92 0.87 7.11
N TYR A 63 0.25 1.22 7.67
CA TYR A 63 0.73 2.60 7.75
C TYR A 63 1.63 2.99 6.58
N GLN A 64 2.10 2.02 5.81
CA GLN A 64 2.98 2.26 4.64
C GLN A 64 2.15 2.56 3.40
N VAL A 65 1.17 1.71 3.11
CA VAL A 65 0.17 1.92 2.06
C VAL A 65 -1.19 2.02 2.76
N THR A 66 -1.79 3.19 2.73
CA THR A 66 -2.93 3.50 3.58
C THR A 66 -4.27 3.29 2.89
N MET A 67 -5.35 3.41 3.65
CA MET A 67 -6.70 3.37 3.08
C MET A 67 -6.98 4.53 2.11
N ASP A 68 -6.18 5.61 2.11
CA ASP A 68 -6.26 6.66 1.10
C ASP A 68 -5.78 6.15 -0.25
N ASP A 69 -4.70 5.37 -0.27
CA ASP A 69 -4.20 4.72 -1.47
C ASP A 69 -5.24 3.71 -2.00
N TYR A 70 -5.84 2.91 -1.11
CA TYR A 70 -6.91 1.98 -1.47
C TYR A 70 -8.13 2.71 -2.08
N ARG A 71 -8.50 3.88 -1.56
CA ARG A 71 -9.58 4.70 -2.14
C ARG A 71 -9.23 5.20 -3.54
N THR A 72 -7.98 5.65 -3.73
CA THR A 72 -7.49 6.07 -5.05
C THR A 72 -7.57 4.94 -6.07
N TRP A 73 -7.15 3.74 -5.69
CA TRP A 73 -7.31 2.55 -6.53
C TRP A 73 -8.76 2.20 -6.81
N ARG A 74 -9.63 2.31 -5.81
CA ARG A 74 -11.07 2.06 -5.97
C ARG A 74 -11.72 3.04 -6.94
N GLU A 75 -11.38 4.31 -6.87
CA GLU A 75 -11.87 5.34 -7.79
C GLU A 75 -11.39 5.08 -9.22
N ALA A 76 -10.14 4.68 -9.37
CA ALA A 76 -9.54 4.46 -10.69
C ALA A 76 -10.07 3.20 -11.40
N VAL A 77 -10.15 2.07 -10.71
CA VAL A 77 -10.43 0.78 -11.35
C VAL A 77 -11.51 -0.06 -10.67
N GLY A 78 -12.02 0.36 -9.50
CA GLY A 78 -12.92 -0.46 -8.69
C GLY A 78 -14.26 -0.84 -9.35
N ASN A 79 -14.72 -0.05 -10.33
CA ASN A 79 -15.94 -0.32 -11.09
C ASN A 79 -15.68 -1.11 -12.38
N ARG A 80 -14.43 -1.46 -12.69
CA ARG A 80 -14.09 -2.18 -13.91
C ARG A 80 -14.44 -3.66 -13.77
N GLN A 81 -15.05 -4.22 -14.81
CA GLN A 81 -15.30 -5.66 -14.86
C GLN A 81 -14.01 -6.47 -14.72
N GLY A 82 -14.02 -7.50 -13.89
CA GLY A 82 -12.85 -8.32 -13.59
C GLY A 82 -11.91 -7.75 -12.54
N VAL A 83 -12.25 -6.62 -11.91
CA VAL A 83 -11.53 -6.10 -10.74
C VAL A 83 -12.27 -6.47 -9.47
N VAL A 84 -11.58 -7.12 -8.55
CA VAL A 84 -12.05 -7.43 -7.20
C VAL A 84 -11.21 -6.65 -6.21
N MET A 85 -11.86 -5.95 -5.29
CA MET A 85 -11.18 -5.18 -4.25
C MET A 85 -11.67 -5.61 -2.87
N LYS A 86 -10.75 -5.89 -1.96
CA LYS A 86 -11.07 -6.29 -0.59
C LYS A 86 -10.11 -5.65 0.40
N SER A 87 -10.63 -5.21 1.54
CA SER A 87 -9.82 -4.74 2.66
C SER A 87 -10.08 -5.57 3.92
N TYR A 88 -9.08 -5.61 4.81
CA TYR A 88 -9.09 -6.43 6.02
C TYR A 88 -8.82 -5.56 7.24
N PRO A 89 -9.82 -5.32 8.11
CA PRO A 89 -9.72 -4.37 9.22
C PRO A 89 -8.63 -4.68 10.24
N SER A 90 -8.29 -5.96 10.41
CA SER A 90 -7.33 -6.41 11.42
C SER A 90 -5.90 -6.60 10.91
N LEU A 91 -5.65 -6.44 9.59
CA LEU A 91 -4.37 -6.81 8.98
C LEU A 91 -3.47 -5.58 8.73
N ASN A 92 -2.16 -5.79 8.88
CA ASN A 92 -1.12 -4.81 8.55
C ASN A 92 -0.60 -4.98 7.11
N HIS A 93 0.51 -4.30 6.77
CA HIS A 93 1.16 -4.36 5.45
C HIS A 93 1.57 -5.79 5.02
N LEU A 94 1.94 -6.64 5.96
CA LEU A 94 2.29 -8.04 5.71
C LEU A 94 1.08 -8.98 5.76
N PHE A 95 -0.12 -8.44 5.81
CA PHE A 95 -1.37 -9.20 6.02
C PHE A 95 -1.35 -10.06 7.28
N MET A 96 -0.68 -9.59 8.31
CA MET A 96 -0.66 -10.20 9.64
C MET A 96 -1.65 -9.51 10.55
N ALA A 97 -2.39 -10.31 11.34
CA ALA A 97 -3.40 -9.81 12.25
C ALA A 97 -2.79 -9.08 13.45
N GLY A 98 -3.45 -8.02 13.88
CA GLY A 98 -3.06 -7.24 15.05
C GLY A 98 -4.18 -6.34 15.56
N LYS A 99 -3.84 -5.43 16.50
CA LYS A 99 -4.79 -4.50 17.12
C LYS A 99 -4.26 -3.07 17.04
N GLY A 100 -5.16 -2.10 16.84
CA GLY A 100 -4.78 -0.68 16.71
C GLY A 100 -4.01 -0.41 15.41
N GLY A 101 -3.38 0.75 15.29
CA GLY A 101 -2.49 1.06 14.16
C GLY A 101 -1.24 0.18 14.18
N SER A 102 -0.80 -0.29 13.02
CA SER A 102 0.44 -1.07 12.96
C SER A 102 1.68 -0.17 13.09
N MET A 103 2.75 -0.76 13.60
CA MET A 103 4.02 -0.07 13.83
C MET A 103 5.17 -0.93 13.30
N PRO A 104 6.34 -0.34 12.95
CA PRO A 104 7.48 -1.08 12.42
C PRO A 104 7.94 -2.25 13.31
N GLU A 105 7.76 -2.15 14.62
CA GLU A 105 8.13 -3.16 15.60
C GLU A 105 7.35 -4.47 15.43
N GLU A 106 6.14 -4.41 14.88
CA GLU A 106 5.33 -5.61 14.60
C GLU A 106 6.05 -6.57 13.64
N TYR A 107 6.86 -6.04 12.72
CA TYR A 107 7.57 -6.86 11.72
C TYR A 107 8.75 -7.64 12.29
N GLN A 108 9.14 -7.36 13.53
CA GLN A 108 10.17 -8.13 14.26
C GLN A 108 9.59 -9.37 14.95
N THR A 109 8.25 -9.45 15.04
CA THR A 109 7.57 -10.58 15.65
C THR A 109 7.22 -11.60 14.56
N PRO A 110 7.66 -12.86 14.69
CA PRO A 110 7.27 -13.92 13.76
C PRO A 110 5.76 -14.08 13.70
N GLY A 111 5.23 -14.20 12.48
CA GLY A 111 3.81 -14.36 12.23
C GLY A 111 3.55 -14.97 10.86
N HIS A 112 2.28 -15.03 10.49
CA HIS A 112 1.84 -15.61 9.23
C HIS A 112 0.82 -14.68 8.55
N VAL A 113 0.81 -14.70 7.23
CA VAL A 113 -0.28 -14.12 6.44
C VAL A 113 -1.59 -14.76 6.87
N ALA A 114 -2.63 -13.97 7.09
CA ALA A 114 -3.93 -14.46 7.49
C ALA A 114 -4.50 -15.44 6.44
N GLU A 115 -5.08 -16.55 6.89
CA GLU A 115 -5.63 -17.61 6.01
C GLU A 115 -6.68 -17.05 5.05
N GLU A 116 -7.52 -16.13 5.52
CA GLU A 116 -8.55 -15.50 4.69
C GLU A 116 -7.97 -14.76 3.46
N VAL A 117 -6.76 -14.22 3.54
CA VAL A 117 -6.07 -13.59 2.40
C VAL A 117 -5.63 -14.63 1.38
N MET A 118 -5.07 -15.75 1.87
CA MET A 118 -4.65 -16.85 1.01
C MET A 118 -5.85 -17.49 0.30
N ASP A 119 -6.97 -17.66 1.01
CA ASP A 119 -8.20 -18.17 0.44
C ASP A 119 -8.77 -17.25 -0.63
N ASP A 120 -8.78 -15.94 -0.39
CA ASP A 120 -9.26 -14.96 -1.37
C ASP A 120 -8.39 -14.94 -2.63
N ILE A 121 -7.06 -15.02 -2.49
CA ILE A 121 -6.14 -15.14 -3.63
C ILE A 121 -6.40 -16.45 -4.40
N ALA A 122 -6.51 -17.57 -3.69
CA ALA A 122 -6.76 -18.87 -4.32
C ALA A 122 -8.10 -18.88 -5.07
N ASN A 123 -9.15 -18.37 -4.44
CA ASN A 123 -10.47 -18.28 -5.05
C ASN A 123 -10.48 -17.39 -6.30
N PHE A 124 -9.81 -16.22 -6.26
CA PHE A 124 -9.69 -15.35 -7.41
C PHE A 124 -8.96 -16.04 -8.57
N VAL A 125 -7.84 -16.69 -8.30
CA VAL A 125 -7.05 -17.40 -9.34
C VAL A 125 -7.83 -18.56 -9.94
N LEU A 126 -8.53 -19.36 -9.10
CA LEU A 126 -9.26 -20.55 -9.55
C LEU A 126 -10.56 -20.20 -10.27
N SER A 127 -11.24 -19.13 -9.87
CA SER A 127 -12.50 -18.71 -10.48
C SER A 127 -12.32 -17.86 -11.73
N GLY A 128 -11.14 -17.28 -11.93
CA GLY A 128 -10.86 -16.31 -13.01
C GLY A 128 -11.63 -14.99 -12.84
N LYS A 129 -12.10 -14.71 -11.63
CA LYS A 129 -12.92 -13.52 -11.30
C LYS A 129 -12.42 -12.89 -10.02
#